data_666977646f6473992039be147bb7fc3f
#
_entry.id   666977646f6473992039be147bb7fc3f
#
_cell.length_a   1.000
_cell.length_b   1.000
_cell.length_c   1.000
_cell.angle_alpha   90.00
_cell.angle_beta   90.00
_cell.angle_gamma   90.00
#
_symmetry.space_group_name_H-M   'P 1'
#
loop_
_entity.id
_entity.type
_entity.pdbx_description
1 polymer ?
#
loop_
_entity_poly.entity_id
_entity_poly.type
_entity_poly.pdbx_seq_one_letter_code
_entity_poly.pdbx_strand_id
1 'polypeptide(L)'
;MIISIPEKKKILEDSVTVPIAPKGSSWYQKCLGDHASEKGVYIIHYRNSIKYVGKTSGKSMSFGMRLRRHFQETAAGSKHTYPKLAKLKPPPAIKVKLIPLKEIKKYIQHDLKAVNELELIPLFEAALILSLKPKFQC
;
A
#
# COMPACT_ATOMS: atom_id res chain seq x y z
N MET A 1 15.12 5.51 18.19
CA MET A 1 13.93 5.42 17.33
C MET A 1 13.14 4.17 17.65
N ILE A 2 11.84 4.31 17.82
CA ILE A 2 10.94 3.19 18.04
C ILE A 2 9.90 3.17 16.94
N ILE A 3 9.73 2.01 16.28
CA ILE A 3 8.74 1.81 15.24
C ILE A 3 7.73 0.78 15.75
N SER A 4 6.46 1.20 15.85
CA SER A 4 5.36 0.31 16.21
C SER A 4 4.71 -0.24 14.95
N ILE A 5 4.33 -1.51 14.97
CA ILE A 5 3.67 -2.16 13.84
C ILE A 5 2.19 -2.34 14.17
N PRO A 6 1.28 -1.90 13.29
CA PRO A 6 -0.15 -2.11 13.53
C PRO A 6 -0.48 -3.61 13.55
N GLU A 7 -1.43 -3.99 14.40
CA GLU A 7 -1.89 -5.37 14.48
C GLU A 7 -2.55 -5.81 13.16
N LYS A 8 -2.35 -7.07 12.79
CA LYS A 8 -2.92 -7.62 11.56
C LYS A 8 -4.43 -7.43 11.49
N LYS A 9 -5.15 -7.64 12.59
CA LYS A 9 -6.59 -7.43 12.64
C LYS A 9 -6.99 -6.02 12.23
N LYS A 10 -6.27 -5.01 12.73
CA LYS A 10 -6.53 -3.61 12.41
C LYS A 10 -6.25 -3.30 10.94
N ILE A 11 -5.20 -3.91 10.38
CA ILE A 11 -4.88 -3.79 8.96
C ILE A 11 -6.03 -4.33 8.11
N LEU A 12 -6.60 -5.47 8.49
CA LEU A 12 -7.64 -6.13 7.71
C LEU A 12 -9.01 -5.44 7.81
N GLU A 13 -9.28 -4.76 8.92
CA GLU A 13 -10.60 -4.17 9.18
C GLU A 13 -10.89 -2.91 8.37
N ASP A 14 -9.90 -2.05 8.17
CA ASP A 14 -10.11 -0.71 7.61
C ASP A 14 -9.40 -0.59 6.27
N SER A 15 -9.92 -1.29 5.28
CA SER A 15 -9.31 -1.36 3.95
C SER A 15 -10.31 -1.04 2.86
N VAL A 16 -9.82 -0.51 1.74
CA VAL A 16 -10.64 -0.27 0.56
C VAL A 16 -10.58 -1.48 -0.37
N THR A 17 -11.67 -1.76 -1.05
CA THR A 17 -11.74 -2.82 -2.06
C THR A 17 -11.31 -2.27 -3.41
N VAL A 18 -10.41 -2.98 -4.08
CA VAL A 18 -9.85 -2.57 -5.35
C VAL A 18 -10.16 -3.64 -6.42
N PRO A 19 -10.67 -3.23 -7.59
CA PRO A 19 -10.94 -4.19 -8.66
C PRO A 19 -9.64 -4.71 -9.28
N ILE A 20 -9.66 -5.96 -9.77
CA ILE A 20 -8.55 -6.53 -10.51
C ILE A 20 -8.69 -6.13 -11.98
N ALA A 21 -7.56 -5.70 -12.58
CA ALA A 21 -7.50 -5.31 -13.99
C ALA A 21 -8.59 -4.31 -14.40
N PRO A 22 -8.78 -3.22 -13.64
CA PRO A 22 -9.81 -2.25 -13.98
C PRO A 22 -9.48 -1.56 -15.30
N LYS A 23 -10.52 -1.27 -16.06
CA LYS A 23 -10.41 -0.51 -17.30
C LYS A 23 -10.72 0.95 -17.01
N GLY A 24 -10.03 1.85 -17.73
CA GLY A 24 -10.22 3.29 -17.56
C GLY A 24 -9.24 3.92 -16.58
N SER A 25 -9.25 5.26 -16.52
CA SER A 25 -8.21 6.01 -15.80
C SER A 25 -8.65 6.59 -14.46
N SER A 26 -9.91 6.44 -14.06
CA SER A 26 -10.45 7.10 -12.87
C SER A 26 -10.93 6.16 -11.76
N TRP A 27 -10.74 4.86 -11.93
CA TRP A 27 -11.20 3.89 -10.94
C TRP A 27 -10.59 4.11 -9.54
N TYR A 28 -9.33 4.49 -9.49
CA TYR A 28 -8.63 4.70 -8.23
C TYR A 28 -9.21 5.88 -7.45
N GLN A 29 -9.70 6.90 -8.13
CA GLN A 29 -10.35 8.02 -7.45
C GLN A 29 -11.66 7.60 -6.80
N LYS A 30 -12.42 6.72 -7.46
CA LYS A 30 -13.66 6.18 -6.91
C LYS A 30 -13.41 5.27 -5.70
N CYS A 31 -12.36 4.46 -5.76
CA CYS A 31 -12.02 3.53 -4.70
C CYS A 31 -11.34 4.19 -3.51
N LEU A 32 -10.48 5.16 -3.76
CA LEU A 32 -9.63 5.78 -2.74
C LEU A 32 -10.16 7.11 -2.23
N GLY A 33 -11.04 7.77 -2.98
CA GLY A 33 -11.55 9.09 -2.62
C GLY A 33 -10.42 10.10 -2.42
N ASP A 34 -10.48 10.84 -1.34
CA ASP A 34 -9.46 11.87 -1.01
C ASP A 34 -8.07 11.28 -0.76
N HIS A 35 -7.99 9.99 -0.42
CA HIS A 35 -6.70 9.33 -0.18
C HIS A 35 -5.90 9.12 -1.47
N ALA A 36 -6.51 9.24 -2.64
CA ALA A 36 -5.83 9.04 -3.91
C ALA A 36 -4.63 9.98 -4.10
N SER A 37 -4.68 11.19 -3.56
CA SER A 37 -3.60 12.17 -3.63
C SER A 37 -2.60 12.12 -2.47
N GLU A 38 -2.87 11.31 -1.47
CA GLU A 38 -2.00 11.20 -0.30
C GLU A 38 -0.80 10.29 -0.57
N LYS A 39 0.20 10.39 0.31
CA LYS A 39 1.44 9.61 0.26
C LYS A 39 1.57 8.75 1.51
N GLY A 40 2.24 7.61 1.36
CA GLY A 40 2.49 6.74 2.50
C GLY A 40 2.82 5.32 2.10
N VAL A 41 2.42 4.39 2.93
CA VAL A 41 2.61 2.95 2.75
C VAL A 41 1.24 2.31 2.54
N TYR A 42 1.18 1.29 1.69
CA TYR A 42 -0.04 0.53 1.48
C TYR A 42 0.22 -0.97 1.64
N ILE A 43 -0.81 -1.67 2.08
CA ILE A 43 -0.74 -3.11 2.33
C ILE A 43 -1.85 -3.77 1.51
N ILE A 44 -1.46 -4.64 0.59
CA ILE A 44 -2.40 -5.39 -0.25
C ILE A 44 -2.66 -6.73 0.43
N HIS A 45 -3.92 -7.04 0.67
CA HIS A 45 -4.30 -8.30 1.28
C HIS A 45 -5.52 -8.93 0.61
N TYR A 46 -5.66 -10.24 0.84
CA TYR A 46 -6.65 -11.06 0.18
C TYR A 46 -6.89 -12.31 1.03
N ARG A 47 -8.16 -12.61 1.31
CA ARG A 47 -8.54 -13.75 2.16
C ARG A 47 -7.76 -13.79 3.48
N ASN A 48 -7.69 -12.64 4.15
CA ASN A 48 -6.98 -12.47 5.41
C ASN A 48 -5.47 -12.77 5.36
N SER A 49 -4.90 -12.82 4.16
CA SER A 49 -3.48 -13.04 3.94
C SER A 49 -2.85 -11.79 3.34
N ILE A 50 -1.78 -11.30 3.95
CA ILE A 50 -1.04 -10.16 3.44
C ILE A 50 -0.18 -10.60 2.27
N LYS A 51 -0.37 -9.95 1.12
CA LYS A 51 0.28 -10.32 -0.12
C LYS A 51 1.44 -9.42 -0.49
N TYR A 52 1.33 -8.12 -0.20
CA TYR A 52 2.32 -7.16 -0.63
C TYR A 52 2.27 -5.90 0.25
N VAL A 53 3.44 -5.36 0.56
CA VAL A 53 3.59 -4.06 1.20
C VAL A 53 4.38 -3.17 0.25
N GLY A 54 3.85 -2.00 -0.04
CA GLY A 54 4.51 -1.06 -0.94
C GLY A 54 4.45 0.36 -0.40
N LYS A 55 5.09 1.26 -1.14
CA LYS A 55 5.15 2.68 -0.77
C LYS A 55 5.00 3.57 -1.97
N THR A 56 4.63 4.83 -1.72
CA THR A 56 4.79 5.88 -2.71
C THR A 56 6.23 6.37 -2.67
N SER A 57 6.84 6.57 -3.84
CA SER A 57 8.22 7.04 -3.96
C SER A 57 8.26 8.41 -4.62
N GLY A 58 9.08 9.31 -4.09
CA GLY A 58 9.28 10.64 -4.65
C GLY A 58 8.17 11.63 -4.33
N LYS A 59 8.43 12.89 -4.65
CA LYS A 59 7.54 14.00 -4.29
C LYS A 59 6.21 14.00 -5.04
N SER A 60 6.20 13.47 -6.26
CA SER A 60 5.02 13.49 -7.14
C SER A 60 4.19 12.21 -7.12
N MET A 61 4.66 11.17 -6.45
CA MET A 61 3.93 9.90 -6.37
C MET A 61 2.86 9.94 -5.29
N SER A 62 1.69 9.38 -5.59
CA SER A 62 0.57 9.26 -4.65
C SER A 62 0.02 7.84 -4.64
N PHE A 63 -0.87 7.52 -3.69
CA PHE A 63 -1.53 6.22 -3.64
C PHE A 63 -2.25 5.90 -4.95
N GLY A 64 -3.00 6.85 -5.49
CA GLY A 64 -3.73 6.63 -6.73
C GLY A 64 -2.82 6.24 -7.89
N MET A 65 -1.73 6.97 -8.07
CA MET A 65 -0.76 6.69 -9.14
C MET A 65 -0.07 5.34 -8.94
N ARG A 66 0.32 5.04 -7.71
CA ARG A 66 1.06 3.80 -7.41
C ARG A 66 0.17 2.56 -7.53
N LEU A 67 -1.04 2.61 -7.01
CA LEU A 67 -1.98 1.48 -7.11
C LEU A 67 -2.45 1.26 -8.55
N ARG A 68 -2.57 2.32 -9.34
CA ARG A 68 -2.83 2.20 -10.76
C ARG A 68 -1.78 1.31 -11.43
N ARG A 69 -0.51 1.47 -11.08
CA ARG A 69 0.57 0.64 -11.64
C ARG A 69 0.47 -0.83 -11.22
N HIS A 70 -0.09 -1.10 -10.05
CA HIS A 70 -0.25 -2.48 -9.58
C HIS A 70 -1.43 -3.20 -10.23
N PHE A 71 -2.52 -2.52 -10.45
CA PHE A 71 -3.80 -3.16 -10.80
C PHE A 71 -4.27 -2.90 -12.21
N GLN A 72 -3.91 -1.78 -12.82
CA GLN A 72 -4.37 -1.47 -14.17
C GLN A 72 -3.58 -2.27 -15.20
N GLU A 73 -4.31 -2.98 -16.09
CA GLU A 73 -3.73 -3.88 -17.07
C GLU A 73 -2.69 -3.23 -17.99
N THR A 74 -2.93 -1.97 -18.38
CA THR A 74 -2.05 -1.24 -19.29
C THR A 74 -0.95 -0.46 -18.60
N ALA A 75 -0.91 -0.45 -17.26
CA ALA A 75 0.06 0.33 -16.52
C ALA A 75 1.44 -0.34 -16.54
N ALA A 76 2.47 0.44 -16.88
CA ALA A 76 3.85 -0.02 -16.77
C ALA A 76 4.22 -0.20 -15.30
N GLY A 77 5.01 -1.22 -14.97
CA GLY A 77 5.56 -1.44 -13.64
C GLY A 77 4.78 -2.39 -12.73
N SER A 78 3.64 -2.92 -13.16
CA SER A 78 2.89 -3.91 -12.36
C SER A 78 3.34 -5.35 -12.63
N LYS A 79 4.60 -5.55 -12.98
CA LYS A 79 5.14 -6.85 -13.40
C LYS A 79 5.12 -7.92 -12.31
N HIS A 80 5.24 -7.53 -11.05
CA HIS A 80 5.37 -8.48 -9.93
C HIS A 80 4.06 -8.76 -9.22
N THR A 81 3.22 -7.76 -9.05
CA THR A 81 2.01 -7.86 -8.23
C THR A 81 0.78 -8.22 -9.05
N TYR A 82 0.53 -7.46 -10.12
CA TYR A 82 -0.67 -7.66 -10.93
C TYR A 82 -0.79 -9.06 -11.52
N PRO A 83 0.25 -9.61 -12.19
CA PRO A 83 0.13 -10.96 -12.77
C PRO A 83 -0.13 -12.05 -11.71
N LYS A 84 0.47 -11.92 -10.53
CA LYS A 84 0.27 -12.87 -9.44
C LYS A 84 -1.15 -12.82 -8.90
N LEU A 85 -1.69 -11.62 -8.72
CA LEU A 85 -3.05 -11.43 -8.21
C LEU A 85 -4.10 -11.86 -9.23
N ALA A 86 -3.87 -11.57 -10.51
CA ALA A 86 -4.81 -11.93 -11.58
C ALA A 86 -4.98 -13.44 -11.76
N LYS A 87 -4.00 -14.24 -11.34
CA LYS A 87 -4.04 -15.70 -11.41
C LYS A 87 -4.81 -16.34 -10.26
N LEU A 88 -5.15 -15.59 -9.23
CA LEU A 88 -5.91 -16.13 -8.10
C LEU A 88 -7.36 -16.40 -8.51
N LYS A 89 -7.84 -17.59 -8.17
CA LYS A 89 -9.21 -18.03 -8.48
C LYS A 89 -9.89 -18.58 -7.23
N PRO A 90 -11.18 -18.25 -6.97
CA PRO A 90 -12.00 -17.29 -7.71
C PRO A 90 -11.41 -15.89 -7.65
N PRO A 91 -11.88 -14.94 -8.52
CA PRO A 91 -11.38 -13.56 -8.47
C PRO A 91 -11.56 -13.01 -7.05
N PRO A 92 -10.47 -12.62 -6.40
CA PRO A 92 -10.58 -12.21 -5.01
C PRO A 92 -11.16 -10.81 -4.87
N ALA A 93 -11.78 -10.55 -3.73
CA ALA A 93 -11.93 -9.19 -3.28
C ALA A 93 -10.57 -8.72 -2.78
N ILE A 94 -9.80 -8.07 -3.64
CA ILE A 94 -8.52 -7.51 -3.28
C ILE A 94 -8.76 -6.28 -2.41
N LYS A 95 -8.12 -6.25 -1.26
CA LYS A 95 -8.26 -5.13 -0.33
C LYS A 95 -6.91 -4.47 -0.10
N VAL A 96 -6.95 -3.16 0.08
CA VAL A 96 -5.76 -2.35 0.31
C VAL A 96 -5.96 -1.51 1.56
N LYS A 97 -5.06 -1.66 2.53
CA LYS A 97 -4.98 -0.77 3.69
C LYS A 97 -4.02 0.36 3.35
N LEU A 98 -4.52 1.59 3.38
CA LEU A 98 -3.72 2.79 3.17
C LEU A 98 -3.25 3.33 4.51
N ILE A 99 -1.96 3.61 4.63
CA ILE A 99 -1.37 4.23 5.81
C ILE A 99 -0.69 5.52 5.37
N PRO A 100 -1.43 6.64 5.36
CA PRO A 100 -0.85 7.92 4.93
C PRO A 100 0.23 8.41 5.89
N LEU A 101 1.08 9.29 5.40
CA LEU A 101 2.22 9.82 6.16
C LEU A 101 1.82 10.34 7.55
N LYS A 102 0.71 11.04 7.63
CA LYS A 102 0.20 11.56 8.89
C LYS A 102 -0.08 10.45 9.92
N GLU A 103 -0.53 9.27 9.46
CA GLU A 103 -0.74 8.11 10.30
C GLU A 103 0.58 7.39 10.62
N ILE A 104 1.51 7.33 9.66
CA ILE A 104 2.84 6.76 9.87
C ILE A 104 3.56 7.47 11.02
N LYS A 105 3.43 8.78 11.12
CA LYS A 105 4.03 9.56 12.20
C LYS A 105 3.60 9.11 13.59
N LYS A 106 2.42 8.52 13.71
CA LYS A 106 1.92 8.00 14.99
C LYS A 106 2.57 6.68 15.38
N TYR A 107 3.12 5.95 14.40
CA TYR A 107 3.79 4.66 14.64
C TYR A 107 5.29 4.79 14.83
N ILE A 108 5.88 5.94 14.53
CA ILE A 108 7.33 6.14 14.64
C ILE A 108 7.63 7.21 15.69
N GLN A 109 8.35 6.81 16.74
CA GLN A 109 8.86 7.72 17.74
C GLN A 109 10.34 7.97 17.47
N HIS A 110 10.73 9.23 17.28
CA HIS A 110 12.11 9.61 17.02
C HIS A 110 12.42 10.97 17.65
N ASP A 111 13.68 11.13 18.06
CA ASP A 111 14.18 12.36 18.68
C ASP A 111 14.92 13.27 17.69
N LEU A 112 14.99 12.89 16.44
CA LEU A 112 15.76 13.60 15.42
C LEU A 112 14.97 14.78 14.86
N LYS A 113 15.37 16.00 15.21
CA LYS A 113 14.71 17.22 14.76
C LYS A 113 14.87 17.51 13.27
N ALA A 114 15.82 16.85 12.60
CA ALA A 114 16.17 17.11 11.21
C ALA A 114 15.72 16.03 10.22
N VAL A 115 14.83 15.11 10.62
CA VAL A 115 14.36 14.06 9.72
C VAL A 115 13.35 14.66 8.74
N ASN A 116 13.61 14.47 7.45
CA ASN A 116 12.62 14.76 6.42
C ASN A 116 11.46 13.77 6.58
N GLU A 117 10.25 14.26 6.75
CA GLU A 117 9.08 13.42 6.98
C GLU A 117 8.86 12.37 5.89
N LEU A 118 9.19 12.70 4.63
CA LEU A 118 9.07 11.75 3.53
C LEU A 118 9.99 10.54 3.69
N GLU A 119 11.09 10.64 4.43
CA GLU A 119 11.98 9.52 4.70
C GLU A 119 11.38 8.50 5.67
N LEU A 120 10.35 8.88 6.42
CA LEU A 120 9.63 7.95 7.29
C LEU A 120 8.88 6.89 6.48
N ILE A 121 8.50 7.19 5.24
CA ILE A 121 7.76 6.27 4.38
C ILE A 121 8.57 5.01 4.08
N PRO A 122 9.79 5.09 3.48
CA PRO A 122 10.56 3.87 3.22
C PRO A 122 10.98 3.14 4.50
N LEU A 123 11.21 3.85 5.57
CA LEU A 123 11.56 3.25 6.85
C LEU A 123 10.41 2.41 7.40
N PHE A 124 9.20 2.93 7.35
CA PHE A 124 8.00 2.23 7.83
C PHE A 124 7.68 1.03 6.93
N GLU A 125 7.82 1.18 5.62
CA GLU A 125 7.65 0.06 4.68
C GLU A 125 8.59 -1.09 5.01
N ALA A 126 9.88 -0.80 5.21
CA ALA A 126 10.86 -1.81 5.54
C ALA A 126 10.50 -2.56 6.83
N ALA A 127 10.07 -1.84 7.85
CA ALA A 127 9.64 -2.44 9.11
C ALA A 127 8.42 -3.35 8.94
N LEU A 128 7.45 -2.94 8.13
CA LEU A 128 6.28 -3.76 7.84
C LEU A 128 6.63 -5.03 7.07
N ILE A 129 7.51 -4.93 6.07
CA ILE A 129 7.95 -6.10 5.29
C ILE A 129 8.62 -7.13 6.21
N LEU A 130 9.50 -6.69 7.09
CA LEU A 130 10.18 -7.56 8.03
C LEU A 130 9.21 -8.22 9.02
N SER A 131 8.20 -7.49 9.46
CA SER A 131 7.25 -7.98 10.48
C SER A 131 6.14 -8.83 9.91
N LEU A 132 5.59 -8.45 8.75
CA LEU A 132 4.42 -9.10 8.17
C LEU A 132 4.77 -10.20 7.18
N LYS A 133 5.96 -10.19 6.62
CA LYS A 133 6.45 -11.18 5.64
C LYS A 133 5.45 -11.41 4.50
N PRO A 134 5.16 -10.39 3.67
CA PRO A 134 4.17 -10.50 2.61
C PRO A 134 4.52 -11.59 1.61
N LYS A 135 3.50 -12.32 1.13
CA LYS A 135 3.71 -13.50 0.29
C LYS A 135 4.29 -13.19 -1.09
N PHE A 136 3.94 -12.04 -1.67
CA PHE A 136 4.38 -11.65 -3.01
C PHE A 136 5.49 -10.59 -3.01
N GLN A 137 6.12 -10.39 -1.89
CA GLN A 137 7.23 -9.46 -1.79
C GLN A 137 8.45 -10.04 -2.52
N CYS A 138 9.13 -9.19 -3.30
CA CYS A 138 10.34 -9.58 -4.04
C CYS A 138 11.60 -9.30 -3.25
#